data_6e5492469650c3c1bf8108dfd4226bee
#
_entry.id   6e5492469650c3c1bf8108dfd4226bee
#
_cell.length_a   1.000
_cell.length_b   1.000
_cell.length_c   1.000
_cell.angle_alpha   90.00
_cell.angle_beta   90.00
_cell.angle_gamma   90.00
#
_symmetry.space_group_name_H-M   'P 1'
#
loop_
_entity.id
_entity.type
_entity.pdbx_description
1 polymer ?
#
loop_
_entity_poly.entity_id
_entity_poly.type
_entity_poly.pdbx_seq_one_letter_code
_entity_poly.pdbx_strand_id
1 'polypeptide(L)'
;MDHYKKYNKIEMDIFRNGELIGYNYYFFTRKGDETLITNQIKFSVKLLGATIFQVEGYGEEKYIKDQLVSYNSKTLQNDKVKFVNLILNKDKKKFDIKGSSYSGEASINNIIGNWWNHKILQANSQISPISGSIKEQVVTFVGKEKIEQYGKIYQVDHFKLNSKDMSLPKDKRLDFDIWFDKKSSMIVRVSYSRMGNWEYRLRSFN
;
A
#
# COMPACT_ATOMS: atom_id res chain seq x y z
N MET A 1 -15.34 1.24 -6.89
CA MET A 1 -14.09 1.86 -7.43
C MET A 1 -14.34 3.04 -8.39
N ASP A 2 -15.54 3.62 -8.38
CA ASP A 2 -15.93 4.65 -9.35
C ASP A 2 -15.04 5.90 -9.37
N HIS A 3 -14.56 6.34 -8.22
CA HIS A 3 -13.65 7.50 -8.12
C HIS A 3 -12.26 7.26 -8.75
N TYR A 4 -11.86 6.01 -8.97
CA TYR A 4 -10.60 5.69 -9.67
C TYR A 4 -10.80 5.44 -11.17
N LYS A 5 -12.05 5.41 -11.69
CA LYS A 5 -12.33 5.11 -13.11
C LYS A 5 -11.62 6.03 -14.10
N LYS A 6 -11.37 7.27 -13.69
CA LYS A 6 -10.71 8.29 -14.51
C LYS A 6 -9.18 8.22 -14.51
N TYR A 7 -8.59 7.37 -13.66
CA TYR A 7 -7.13 7.31 -13.52
C TYR A 7 -6.59 6.06 -14.18
N ASN A 8 -5.50 6.21 -14.92
CA ASN A 8 -4.76 5.11 -15.55
C ASN A 8 -3.45 4.82 -14.80
N LYS A 9 -2.94 5.81 -14.08
CA LYS A 9 -1.67 5.69 -13.36
C LYS A 9 -1.66 6.54 -12.10
N ILE A 10 -1.05 6.01 -11.03
CA ILE A 10 -0.70 6.74 -9.81
C ILE A 10 0.80 6.52 -9.58
N GLU A 11 1.55 7.60 -9.43
CA GLU A 11 2.98 7.59 -9.18
C GLU A 11 3.29 8.17 -7.81
N MET A 12 4.00 7.40 -7.01
CA MET A 12 4.53 7.85 -5.72
C MET A 12 6.05 7.72 -5.70
N ASP A 13 6.72 8.76 -5.25
CA ASP A 13 8.14 8.74 -4.95
C ASP A 13 8.36 8.27 -3.52
N ILE A 14 9.45 7.54 -3.28
CA ILE A 14 9.84 7.03 -1.97
C ILE A 14 11.05 7.82 -1.47
N PHE A 15 10.89 8.42 -0.30
CA PHE A 15 11.95 9.17 0.37
C PHE A 15 12.36 8.46 1.66
N ARG A 16 13.63 8.58 2.02
CA ARG A 16 14.15 8.21 3.34
C ARG A 16 15.05 9.32 3.86
N ASN A 17 14.74 9.84 5.06
CA ASN A 17 15.41 11.01 5.65
C ASN A 17 15.50 12.23 4.70
N GLY A 18 14.46 12.45 3.90
CA GLY A 18 14.39 13.53 2.92
C GLY A 18 15.08 13.26 1.57
N GLU A 19 15.82 12.16 1.43
CA GLU A 19 16.46 11.75 0.18
C GLU A 19 15.52 10.89 -0.67
N LEU A 20 15.42 11.17 -1.97
CA LEU A 20 14.68 10.34 -2.92
C LEU A 20 15.46 9.04 -3.16
N ILE A 21 14.85 7.90 -2.83
CA ILE A 21 15.50 6.59 -2.92
C ILE A 21 14.81 5.63 -3.89
N GLY A 22 13.65 5.97 -4.41
CA GLY A 22 12.93 5.11 -5.36
C GLY A 22 11.49 5.53 -5.60
N TYR A 23 10.70 4.58 -6.08
CA TYR A 23 9.34 4.82 -6.52
C TYR A 23 8.40 3.67 -6.19
N ASN A 24 7.09 3.96 -6.20
CA ASN A 24 5.99 3.01 -6.11
C ASN A 24 4.88 3.44 -7.06
N TYR A 25 4.66 2.71 -8.15
CA TYR A 25 3.74 3.06 -9.22
C TYR A 25 2.62 2.06 -9.32
N TYR A 26 1.42 2.54 -9.65
CA TYR A 26 0.23 1.75 -9.87
C TYR A 26 -0.35 2.08 -11.25
N PHE A 27 -0.67 1.04 -12.03
CA PHE A 27 -1.27 1.16 -13.36
C PHE A 27 -2.62 0.47 -13.37
N PHE A 28 -3.61 1.10 -13.97
CA PHE A 28 -4.99 0.62 -14.01
C PHE A 28 -5.37 0.25 -15.44
N THR A 29 -5.69 -1.02 -15.67
CA THR A 29 -6.21 -1.52 -16.94
C THR A 29 -7.65 -1.98 -16.71
N ARG A 30 -8.57 -1.60 -17.60
CA ARG A 30 -10.00 -1.91 -17.47
C ARG A 30 -10.53 -2.56 -18.73
N LYS A 31 -11.33 -3.62 -18.53
CA LYS A 31 -12.02 -4.32 -19.64
C LYS A 31 -13.40 -4.79 -19.14
N GLY A 32 -14.46 -4.10 -19.55
CA GLY A 32 -15.80 -4.36 -19.04
C GLY A 32 -15.87 -4.20 -17.51
N ASP A 33 -16.37 -5.23 -16.83
CA ASP A 33 -16.48 -5.26 -15.37
C ASP A 33 -15.13 -5.57 -14.64
N GLU A 34 -14.11 -5.90 -15.41
CA GLU A 34 -12.77 -6.25 -14.86
C GLU A 34 -11.89 -5.01 -14.75
N THR A 35 -11.25 -4.86 -13.59
CA THR A 35 -10.16 -3.89 -13.38
C THR A 35 -8.94 -4.64 -12.87
N LEU A 36 -7.83 -4.48 -13.59
CA LEU A 36 -6.52 -4.98 -13.24
C LEU A 36 -5.67 -3.80 -12.77
N ILE A 37 -5.05 -3.95 -11.60
CA ILE A 37 -4.16 -2.93 -11.03
C ILE A 37 -2.80 -3.57 -10.83
N THR A 38 -1.81 -3.11 -11.60
CA THR A 38 -0.43 -3.58 -11.44
C THR A 38 0.36 -2.58 -10.64
N ASN A 39 1.18 -3.09 -9.73
CA ASN A 39 2.07 -2.31 -8.87
C ASN A 39 3.53 -2.61 -9.21
N GLN A 40 4.32 -1.57 -9.29
CA GLN A 40 5.78 -1.67 -9.44
C GLN A 40 6.44 -0.83 -8.36
N ILE A 41 7.26 -1.45 -7.53
CA ILE A 41 8.02 -0.78 -6.48
C ILE A 41 9.50 -1.06 -6.66
N LYS A 42 10.32 -0.01 -6.55
CA LYS A 42 11.78 -0.16 -6.54
C LYS A 42 12.41 0.95 -5.72
N PHE A 43 13.29 0.57 -4.80
CA PHE A 43 14.10 1.53 -4.05
C PHE A 43 15.38 0.89 -3.52
N SER A 44 16.36 1.73 -3.21
CA SER A 44 17.61 1.29 -2.57
C SER A 44 18.06 2.29 -1.51
N VAL A 45 18.51 1.77 -0.38
CA VAL A 45 19.13 2.54 0.71
C VAL A 45 20.63 2.35 0.65
N LYS A 46 21.36 3.46 0.57
CA LYS A 46 22.82 3.47 0.55
C LYS A 46 23.36 4.02 1.88
N LEU A 47 24.51 3.53 2.29
CA LEU A 47 25.31 4.06 3.38
C LEU A 47 26.78 4.10 2.94
N LEU A 48 27.39 5.27 2.99
CA LEU A 48 28.78 5.49 2.54
C LEU A 48 29.05 4.94 1.11
N GLY A 49 28.05 5.11 0.20
CA GLY A 49 28.13 4.63 -1.17
C GLY A 49 27.76 3.16 -1.40
N ALA A 50 27.73 2.34 -0.37
CA ALA A 50 27.33 0.94 -0.45
C ALA A 50 25.81 0.75 -0.31
N THR A 51 25.20 -0.09 -1.14
CA THR A 51 23.79 -0.48 -0.97
C THR A 51 23.64 -1.43 0.20
N ILE A 52 22.94 -1.00 1.25
CA ILE A 52 22.69 -1.79 2.45
C ILE A 52 21.30 -2.44 2.47
N PHE A 53 20.36 -1.90 1.71
CA PHE A 53 19.02 -2.46 1.57
C PHE A 53 18.42 -2.07 0.23
N GLN A 54 17.81 -3.03 -0.46
CA GLN A 54 17.12 -2.79 -1.72
C GLN A 54 15.85 -3.62 -1.82
N VAL A 55 14.87 -3.07 -2.51
CA VAL A 55 13.60 -3.72 -2.81
C VAL A 55 13.27 -3.51 -4.27
N GLU A 56 12.88 -4.59 -4.93
CA GLU A 56 12.25 -4.56 -6.25
C GLU A 56 11.06 -5.51 -6.22
N GLY A 57 9.87 -5.02 -6.55
CA GLY A 57 8.64 -5.78 -6.45
C GLY A 57 7.66 -5.48 -7.56
N TYR A 58 6.86 -6.50 -7.86
CA TYR A 58 5.72 -6.44 -8.76
C TYR A 58 4.51 -7.05 -8.05
N GLY A 59 3.35 -6.43 -8.19
CA GLY A 59 2.08 -6.92 -7.68
C GLY A 59 0.95 -6.71 -8.69
N GLU A 60 -0.07 -7.55 -8.61
CA GLU A 60 -1.24 -7.49 -9.47
C GLU A 60 -2.51 -7.78 -8.67
N GLU A 61 -3.41 -6.82 -8.62
CA GLU A 61 -4.74 -6.93 -8.04
C GLU A 61 -5.77 -7.03 -9.16
N LYS A 62 -6.60 -8.08 -9.15
CA LYS A 62 -7.72 -8.23 -10.08
C LYS A 62 -9.04 -8.03 -9.35
N TYR A 63 -9.85 -7.13 -9.89
CA TYR A 63 -11.19 -6.84 -9.40
C TYR A 63 -12.23 -7.18 -10.46
N ILE A 64 -13.38 -7.71 -10.03
CA ILE A 64 -14.59 -7.86 -10.86
C ILE A 64 -15.72 -7.16 -10.11
N LYS A 65 -16.36 -6.17 -10.73
CA LYS A 65 -17.43 -5.35 -10.12
C LYS A 65 -17.05 -4.87 -8.71
N ASP A 66 -15.85 -4.28 -8.58
CA ASP A 66 -15.31 -3.76 -7.32
C ASP A 66 -14.95 -4.81 -6.24
N GLN A 67 -15.18 -6.10 -6.48
CA GLN A 67 -14.76 -7.18 -5.61
C GLN A 67 -13.35 -7.65 -5.99
N LEU A 68 -12.42 -7.63 -5.04
CA LEU A 68 -11.11 -8.27 -5.23
C LEU A 68 -11.31 -9.77 -5.44
N VAL A 69 -10.80 -10.31 -6.54
CA VAL A 69 -10.89 -11.74 -6.87
C VAL A 69 -9.55 -12.45 -6.82
N SER A 70 -8.46 -11.74 -7.07
CA SER A 70 -7.12 -12.29 -6.87
C SER A 70 -6.09 -11.19 -6.61
N TYR A 71 -5.02 -11.57 -5.93
CA TYR A 71 -3.81 -10.78 -5.76
C TYR A 71 -2.58 -11.67 -5.88
N ASN A 72 -1.64 -11.28 -6.73
CA ASN A 72 -0.37 -11.97 -6.89
C ASN A 72 0.77 -10.96 -6.76
N SER A 73 1.81 -11.31 -6.02
CA SER A 73 3.00 -10.46 -5.91
C SER A 73 4.29 -11.27 -5.80
N LYS A 74 5.36 -10.66 -6.27
CA LYS A 74 6.73 -11.12 -6.05
C LYS A 74 7.60 -9.92 -5.73
N THR A 75 8.34 -10.01 -4.64
CA THR A 75 9.22 -8.93 -4.16
C THR A 75 10.58 -9.51 -3.82
N LEU A 76 11.63 -8.93 -4.37
CA LEU A 76 13.01 -9.20 -3.98
C LEU A 76 13.43 -8.16 -2.94
N GLN A 77 13.76 -8.61 -1.73
CA GLN A 77 14.32 -7.80 -0.64
C GLN A 77 15.76 -8.22 -0.40
N ASN A 78 16.73 -7.45 -0.86
CA ASN A 78 18.09 -7.91 -1.04
C ASN A 78 18.09 -9.23 -1.83
N ASP A 79 18.54 -10.34 -1.24
CA ASP A 79 18.58 -11.66 -1.87
C ASP A 79 17.38 -12.57 -1.52
N LYS A 80 16.40 -12.03 -0.77
CA LYS A 80 15.24 -12.81 -0.29
C LYS A 80 14.02 -12.56 -1.15
N VAL A 81 13.53 -13.61 -1.79
CA VAL A 81 12.26 -13.58 -2.53
C VAL A 81 11.09 -13.69 -1.53
N LYS A 82 10.17 -12.73 -1.62
CA LYS A 82 8.87 -12.75 -0.95
C LYS A 82 7.77 -12.84 -1.99
N PHE A 83 6.65 -13.47 -1.63
CA PHE A 83 5.52 -13.60 -2.54
C PHE A 83 4.19 -13.66 -1.81
N VAL A 84 3.12 -13.38 -2.54
CA VAL A 84 1.74 -13.59 -2.13
C VAL A 84 0.96 -14.09 -3.34
N ASN A 85 0.18 -15.16 -3.15
CA ASN A 85 -0.88 -15.59 -4.05
C ASN A 85 -2.16 -15.63 -3.24
N LEU A 86 -3.17 -14.86 -3.66
CA LEU A 86 -4.47 -14.77 -3.02
C LEU A 86 -5.54 -14.97 -4.07
N ILE A 87 -6.53 -15.80 -3.76
CA ILE A 87 -7.68 -16.06 -4.62
C ILE A 87 -8.95 -16.02 -3.79
N LEU A 88 -9.99 -15.38 -4.34
CA LEU A 88 -11.32 -15.40 -3.76
C LEU A 88 -11.97 -16.77 -3.93
N ASN A 89 -12.22 -17.46 -2.81
CA ASN A 89 -13.05 -18.65 -2.74
C ASN A 89 -14.53 -18.21 -2.60
N LYS A 90 -15.29 -18.29 -3.69
CA LYS A 90 -16.67 -17.79 -3.72
C LYS A 90 -17.60 -18.62 -2.85
N ASP A 91 -17.38 -19.92 -2.76
CA ASP A 91 -18.22 -20.85 -1.98
C ASP A 91 -18.10 -20.57 -0.48
N LYS A 92 -16.88 -20.35 -0.03
CA LYS A 92 -16.59 -20.04 1.38
C LYS A 92 -16.77 -18.56 1.73
N LYS A 93 -16.88 -17.66 0.72
CA LYS A 93 -16.85 -16.19 0.88
C LYS A 93 -15.62 -15.74 1.67
N LYS A 94 -14.46 -16.29 1.33
CA LYS A 94 -13.16 -16.01 1.95
C LYS A 94 -12.08 -15.92 0.89
N PHE A 95 -10.94 -15.34 1.26
CA PHE A 95 -9.72 -15.44 0.48
C PHE A 95 -8.92 -16.66 0.92
N ASP A 96 -8.45 -17.46 -0.03
CA ASP A 96 -7.39 -18.45 0.18
C ASP A 96 -6.05 -17.76 -0.12
N ILE A 97 -5.13 -17.76 0.84
CA ILE A 97 -3.83 -17.08 0.76
C ILE A 97 -2.70 -18.08 0.85
N LYS A 98 -1.72 -17.97 -0.04
CA LYS A 98 -0.41 -18.60 0.06
C LYS A 98 0.67 -17.52 -0.07
N GLY A 99 1.32 -17.18 1.01
CA GLY A 99 2.34 -16.14 1.06
C GLY A 99 3.59 -16.55 1.82
N SER A 100 4.63 -15.72 1.74
CA SER A 100 5.93 -15.99 2.38
C SER A 100 5.88 -16.05 3.90
N SER A 101 4.87 -15.43 4.53
CA SER A 101 4.75 -15.38 6.01
C SER A 101 3.39 -15.85 6.52
N TYR A 102 2.47 -16.20 5.62
CA TYR A 102 1.15 -16.68 5.99
C TYR A 102 0.56 -17.52 4.86
N SER A 103 -0.01 -18.68 5.23
CA SER A 103 -0.84 -19.51 4.36
C SER A 103 -2.09 -19.92 5.11
N GLY A 104 -3.27 -19.70 4.52
CA GLY A 104 -4.55 -19.96 5.16
C GLY A 104 -5.68 -19.11 4.57
N GLU A 105 -6.78 -19.03 5.29
CA GLU A 105 -7.96 -18.26 4.87
C GLU A 105 -7.99 -16.85 5.48
N ALA A 106 -8.59 -15.90 4.78
CA ALA A 106 -8.87 -14.56 5.28
C ALA A 106 -10.29 -14.11 4.92
N SER A 107 -10.87 -13.22 5.73
CA SER A 107 -12.15 -12.59 5.42
C SER A 107 -12.06 -11.75 4.15
N ILE A 108 -13.13 -11.75 3.33
CA ILE A 108 -13.28 -10.86 2.16
C ILE A 108 -13.30 -9.38 2.52
N ASN A 109 -13.46 -9.03 3.80
CA ASN A 109 -13.41 -7.66 4.29
C ASN A 109 -11.96 -7.13 4.45
N ASN A 110 -10.96 -8.01 4.29
CA ASN A 110 -9.57 -7.57 4.26
C ASN A 110 -9.28 -6.84 2.96
N ILE A 111 -8.43 -5.84 3.04
CA ILE A 111 -7.90 -5.09 1.90
C ILE A 111 -6.41 -5.41 1.72
N ILE A 112 -5.91 -5.31 0.50
CA ILE A 112 -4.46 -5.32 0.28
C ILE A 112 -3.87 -4.00 0.78
N GLY A 113 -2.79 -4.07 1.57
CA GLY A 113 -2.13 -2.92 2.18
C GLY A 113 -1.33 -2.09 1.17
N ASN A 114 -2.00 -1.52 0.17
CA ASN A 114 -1.45 -0.67 -0.88
C ASN A 114 -1.94 0.78 -0.73
N TRP A 115 -1.11 1.75 -1.14
CA TRP A 115 -1.39 3.19 -0.95
C TRP A 115 -2.25 3.81 -2.06
N TRP A 116 -2.53 3.09 -3.15
CA TRP A 116 -3.45 3.58 -4.16
C TRP A 116 -4.91 3.57 -3.68
N ASN A 117 -5.27 2.66 -2.77
CA ASN A 117 -6.65 2.43 -2.35
C ASN A 117 -6.94 3.07 -0.99
N HIS A 118 -7.59 4.25 -1.01
CA HIS A 118 -7.93 4.96 0.22
C HIS A 118 -8.93 4.23 1.13
N LYS A 119 -9.59 3.15 0.67
CA LYS A 119 -10.42 2.30 1.54
C LYS A 119 -9.61 1.67 2.69
N ILE A 120 -8.28 1.67 2.61
CA ILE A 120 -7.41 1.28 3.73
C ILE A 120 -7.68 2.12 4.98
N LEU A 121 -8.16 3.37 4.84
CA LEU A 121 -8.53 4.25 5.94
C LEU A 121 -9.83 3.83 6.65
N GLN A 122 -10.62 2.92 6.06
CA GLN A 122 -11.88 2.41 6.60
C GLN A 122 -11.80 0.93 7.00
N ALA A 123 -10.70 0.26 6.67
CA ALA A 123 -10.52 -1.16 6.92
C ALA A 123 -10.07 -1.42 8.37
N ASN A 124 -10.57 -2.50 8.98
CA ASN A 124 -10.14 -2.97 10.30
C ASN A 124 -8.95 -3.92 10.23
N SER A 125 -8.61 -4.38 9.02
CA SER A 125 -7.46 -5.26 8.79
C SER A 125 -7.01 -5.19 7.34
N GLN A 126 -5.73 -5.47 7.12
CA GLN A 126 -5.12 -5.52 5.81
C GLN A 126 -4.26 -6.78 5.63
N ILE A 127 -4.11 -7.19 4.38
CA ILE A 127 -3.19 -8.25 3.96
C ILE A 127 -1.92 -7.59 3.44
N SER A 128 -0.78 -7.98 4.00
CA SER A 128 0.52 -7.49 3.56
C SER A 128 0.76 -7.83 2.07
N PRO A 129 1.00 -6.84 1.21
CA PRO A 129 1.25 -7.07 -0.22
C PRO A 129 2.57 -7.80 -0.48
N ILE A 130 3.46 -7.89 0.52
CA ILE A 130 4.79 -8.49 0.39
C ILE A 130 4.80 -9.95 0.88
N SER A 131 4.03 -10.27 1.92
CA SER A 131 4.20 -11.53 2.64
C SER A 131 2.91 -12.33 2.90
N GLY A 132 1.74 -11.74 2.60
CA GLY A 132 0.43 -12.33 2.83
C GLY A 132 -0.05 -12.29 4.28
N SER A 133 0.76 -11.82 5.24
CA SER A 133 0.34 -11.75 6.65
C SER A 133 -0.84 -10.80 6.84
N ILE A 134 -1.82 -11.24 7.64
CA ILE A 134 -2.98 -10.42 8.01
C ILE A 134 -2.59 -9.54 9.20
N LYS A 135 -2.93 -8.26 9.12
CA LYS A 135 -2.64 -7.29 10.17
C LYS A 135 -3.91 -6.52 10.53
N GLU A 136 -4.37 -6.69 11.76
CA GLU A 136 -5.45 -5.86 12.30
C GLU A 136 -4.95 -4.46 12.59
N GLN A 137 -5.79 -3.48 12.29
CA GLN A 137 -5.44 -2.06 12.38
C GLN A 137 -6.55 -1.23 12.99
N VAL A 138 -6.15 -0.08 13.51
CA VAL A 138 -7.02 1.01 13.96
C VAL A 138 -6.60 2.27 13.20
N VAL A 139 -7.57 2.96 12.62
CA VAL A 139 -7.36 4.23 11.93
C VAL A 139 -8.06 5.34 12.70
N THR A 140 -7.31 6.37 13.08
CA THR A 140 -7.79 7.51 13.84
C THR A 140 -7.63 8.79 13.02
N PHE A 141 -8.69 9.58 12.93
CA PHE A 141 -8.60 10.92 12.35
C PHE A 141 -7.84 11.84 13.33
N VAL A 142 -6.79 12.49 12.84
CA VAL A 142 -5.95 13.39 13.63
C VAL A 142 -6.39 14.84 13.45
N GLY A 143 -6.67 15.25 12.20
CA GLY A 143 -7.06 16.61 11.92
C GLY A 143 -7.08 16.95 10.43
N LYS A 144 -7.30 18.22 10.12
CA LYS A 144 -7.20 18.77 8.77
C LYS A 144 -5.94 19.60 8.68
N GLU A 145 -5.20 19.41 7.59
CA GLU A 145 -3.93 20.08 7.37
C GLU A 145 -3.84 20.66 5.95
N LYS A 146 -2.92 21.59 5.78
CA LYS A 146 -2.51 22.08 4.48
C LYS A 146 -1.06 21.64 4.28
N ILE A 147 -0.81 20.84 3.25
CA ILE A 147 0.54 20.42 2.91
C ILE A 147 0.92 20.90 1.52
N GLU A 148 2.19 21.26 1.35
CA GLU A 148 2.77 21.54 0.06
C GLU A 148 3.65 20.37 -0.40
N GLN A 149 3.50 19.99 -1.67
CA GLN A 149 4.27 18.89 -2.25
C GLN A 149 4.40 19.10 -3.76
N TYR A 150 5.62 19.11 -4.28
CA TYR A 150 5.94 19.40 -5.69
C TYR A 150 5.30 20.69 -6.22
N GLY A 151 5.34 21.76 -5.43
CA GLY A 151 4.77 23.07 -5.77
C GLY A 151 3.23 23.11 -5.78
N LYS A 152 2.57 22.03 -5.36
CA LYS A 152 1.12 21.94 -5.26
C LYS A 152 0.68 21.91 -3.81
N ILE A 153 -0.37 22.68 -3.51
CA ILE A 153 -0.97 22.75 -2.19
C ILE A 153 -2.18 21.83 -2.13
N TYR A 154 -2.22 20.98 -1.10
CA TYR A 154 -3.31 20.05 -0.81
C TYR A 154 -3.97 20.41 0.51
N GLN A 155 -5.31 20.43 0.54
CA GLN A 155 -6.11 20.45 1.77
C GLN A 155 -6.44 19.01 2.12
N VAL A 156 -5.85 18.48 3.18
CA VAL A 156 -5.87 17.06 3.48
C VAL A 156 -6.49 16.75 4.84
N ASP A 157 -7.08 15.58 4.93
CA ASP A 157 -7.36 14.95 6.20
C ASP A 157 -6.15 14.08 6.60
N HIS A 158 -5.65 14.28 7.81
CA HIS A 158 -4.56 13.50 8.39
C HIS A 158 -5.14 12.37 9.24
N PHE A 159 -4.66 11.16 9.01
CA PHE A 159 -5.03 9.96 9.75
C PHE A 159 -3.79 9.28 10.32
N LYS A 160 -3.96 8.66 11.49
CA LYS A 160 -3.00 7.74 12.09
C LYS A 160 -3.51 6.31 11.91
N LEU A 161 -2.71 5.43 11.30
CA LEU A 161 -2.98 4.02 11.14
C LEU A 161 -2.01 3.21 11.99
N ASN A 162 -2.52 2.53 13.00
CA ASN A 162 -1.73 1.72 13.92
C ASN A 162 -2.14 0.26 13.89
N SER A 163 -1.26 -0.64 14.29
CA SER A 163 -1.65 -2.00 14.67
C SER A 163 -2.67 -1.95 15.82
N LYS A 164 -3.70 -2.79 15.75
CA LYS A 164 -4.65 -2.96 16.85
C LYS A 164 -3.97 -3.59 18.06
N ASP A 165 -3.11 -4.59 17.85
CA ASP A 165 -2.31 -5.21 18.90
C ASP A 165 -1.00 -4.41 19.10
N MET A 166 -0.95 -3.69 20.21
CA MET A 166 0.22 -2.90 20.63
C MET A 166 1.26 -3.70 21.40
N SER A 167 1.03 -4.98 21.68
CA SER A 167 2.02 -5.88 22.29
C SER A 167 3.06 -6.42 21.30
N LEU A 168 2.76 -6.34 20.00
CA LEU A 168 3.69 -6.74 18.94
C LEU A 168 5.03 -6.00 19.05
N PRO A 169 6.16 -6.61 18.66
CA PRO A 169 7.44 -5.91 18.52
C PRO A 169 7.32 -4.69 17.59
N LYS A 170 8.01 -3.60 17.91
CA LYS A 170 7.92 -2.32 17.14
C LYS A 170 8.18 -2.50 15.65
N ASP A 171 9.10 -3.38 15.28
CA ASP A 171 9.42 -3.70 13.88
C ASP A 171 8.32 -4.48 13.13
N LYS A 172 7.33 -5.03 13.84
CA LYS A 172 6.19 -5.75 13.29
C LYS A 172 4.89 -4.96 13.31
N ARG A 173 4.85 -3.80 14.01
CA ARG A 173 3.65 -2.96 14.10
C ARG A 173 3.43 -2.17 12.83
N LEU A 174 2.15 -1.90 12.56
CA LEU A 174 1.76 -0.80 11.68
C LEU A 174 1.84 0.49 12.50
N ASP A 175 2.41 1.53 11.92
CA ASP A 175 2.53 2.85 12.53
C ASP A 175 2.77 3.87 11.40
N PHE A 176 1.67 4.34 10.81
CA PHE A 176 1.71 5.22 9.64
C PHE A 176 0.93 6.49 9.89
N ASP A 177 1.48 7.60 9.44
CA ASP A 177 0.75 8.83 9.23
C ASP A 177 0.32 8.91 7.76
N ILE A 178 -0.94 9.22 7.49
CA ILE A 178 -1.52 9.19 6.15
C ILE A 178 -2.28 10.48 5.90
N TRP A 179 -1.93 11.19 4.82
CA TRP A 179 -2.61 12.40 4.38
C TRP A 179 -3.45 12.12 3.13
N PHE A 180 -4.73 12.34 3.26
CA PHE A 180 -5.73 12.04 2.25
C PHE A 180 -6.39 13.31 1.70
N ASP A 181 -6.33 13.51 0.39
CA ASP A 181 -7.04 14.59 -0.31
C ASP A 181 -8.42 14.11 -0.76
N LYS A 182 -9.48 14.63 -0.14
CA LYS A 182 -10.87 14.31 -0.49
C LYS A 182 -11.23 14.70 -1.91
N LYS A 183 -10.65 15.80 -2.43
CA LYS A 183 -10.99 16.33 -3.75
C LYS A 183 -10.60 15.36 -4.87
N SER A 184 -9.42 14.77 -4.78
CA SER A 184 -8.93 13.77 -5.74
C SER A 184 -9.24 12.33 -5.32
N SER A 185 -9.66 12.08 -4.08
CA SER A 185 -9.76 10.76 -3.45
C SER A 185 -8.42 10.02 -3.40
N MET A 186 -7.31 10.75 -3.25
CA MET A 186 -5.96 10.22 -3.24
C MET A 186 -5.30 10.30 -1.87
N ILE A 187 -4.55 9.25 -1.53
CA ILE A 187 -3.53 9.35 -0.49
C ILE A 187 -2.36 10.12 -1.10
N VAL A 188 -2.10 11.32 -0.59
CA VAL A 188 -1.07 12.21 -1.13
C VAL A 188 0.26 12.04 -0.45
N ARG A 189 0.27 11.59 0.82
CA ARG A 189 1.49 11.28 1.55
C ARG A 189 1.23 10.16 2.55
N VAL A 190 2.23 9.32 2.75
CA VAL A 190 2.30 8.37 3.85
C VAL A 190 3.66 8.50 4.49
N SER A 191 3.75 8.55 5.82
CA SER A 191 5.04 8.52 6.52
C SER A 191 5.07 7.49 7.64
N TYR A 192 6.26 7.02 7.95
CA TYR A 192 6.54 6.16 9.09
C TYR A 192 8.02 6.23 9.48
N SER A 193 8.32 5.90 10.74
CA SER A 193 9.69 5.88 11.26
C SER A 193 10.11 4.44 11.55
N ARG A 194 11.08 3.95 10.80
CA ARG A 194 11.73 2.64 11.01
C ARG A 194 13.14 2.69 10.45
N MET A 195 14.15 2.71 11.34
CA MET A 195 15.55 2.88 10.92
C MET A 195 15.74 4.08 9.98
N GLY A 196 15.09 5.21 10.30
CA GLY A 196 15.01 6.42 9.52
C GLY A 196 13.55 6.82 9.27
N ASN A 197 13.36 8.02 8.75
CA ASN A 197 12.05 8.58 8.40
C ASN A 197 11.75 8.29 6.95
N TRP A 198 10.66 7.58 6.70
CA TRP A 198 10.22 7.19 5.37
C TRP A 198 9.00 7.96 4.96
N GLU A 199 8.93 8.31 3.69
CA GLU A 199 7.76 8.93 3.10
C GLU A 199 7.49 8.36 1.71
N TYR A 200 6.20 8.09 1.42
CA TYR A 200 5.67 7.95 0.09
C TYR A 200 4.97 9.25 -0.26
N ARG A 201 5.36 9.89 -1.34
CA ARG A 201 4.78 11.17 -1.79
C ARG A 201 4.14 11.01 -3.16
N LEU A 202 2.86 11.32 -3.28
CA LEU A 202 2.16 11.35 -4.57
C LEU A 202 2.83 12.38 -5.48
N ARG A 203 3.44 11.90 -6.57
CA ARG A 203 4.07 12.73 -7.58
C ARG A 203 3.08 13.14 -8.65
N SER A 204 2.35 12.19 -9.21
CA SER A 204 1.38 12.44 -10.29
C SER A 204 0.31 11.34 -10.35
N PHE A 205 -0.77 11.66 -11.03
CA PHE A 205 -1.82 10.73 -11.45
C PHE A 205 -2.49 11.24 -12.72
N ASN A 206 -2.91 10.33 -13.60
CA ASN A 206 -3.58 10.62 -14.87
C ASN A 206 -4.64 9.56 -15.21
#